data_51ddadf87b7b5b394c94fb2078089480
#
_entry.id   51ddadf87b7b5b394c94fb2078089480
#
_cell.length_a   1.000
_cell.length_b   1.000
_cell.length_c   1.000
_cell.angle_alpha   90.00
_cell.angle_beta   90.00
_cell.angle_gamma   90.00
#
_symmetry.space_group_name_H-M   'P 1'
#
loop_
_entity.id
_entity.type
_entity.pdbx_description
1 polymer ?
#
loop_
_entity_poly.entity_id
_entity_poly.type
_entity_poly.pdbx_seq_one_letter_code
_entity_poly.pdbx_strand_id
1 'polypeptide(L)'
;MADTDIFEYVNSLSSEEERLYEKAGDGSGLSDTERDRLQAIKVELDRCYDLLHQRQGRRDAGENPSAANLRTARTVEGYEQ
;
A
#
# COMPACT_ATOMS: atom_id res chain seq x y z
N MET A 1 -10.71 -0.94 -11.52
CA MET A 1 -10.12 -1.90 -10.55
C MET A 1 -11.16 -2.20 -9.46
N ALA A 2 -11.44 -3.46 -9.22
CA ALA A 2 -12.37 -3.88 -8.17
C ALA A 2 -11.67 -3.90 -6.82
N ASP A 3 -12.43 -3.80 -5.72
CA ASP A 3 -11.88 -3.86 -4.36
C ASP A 3 -11.10 -5.17 -4.13
N THR A 4 -11.61 -6.28 -4.68
CA THR A 4 -10.94 -7.59 -4.59
C THR A 4 -9.53 -7.54 -5.15
N ASP A 5 -9.32 -6.87 -6.28
CA ASP A 5 -7.99 -6.73 -6.89
C ASP A 5 -7.06 -5.92 -6.00
N ILE A 6 -7.58 -4.88 -5.36
CA ILE A 6 -6.81 -4.04 -4.44
C ILE A 6 -6.41 -4.85 -3.21
N PHE A 7 -7.33 -5.64 -2.65
CA PHE A 7 -7.05 -6.49 -1.49
C PHE A 7 -6.03 -7.58 -1.82
N GLU A 8 -6.10 -8.18 -2.99
CA GLU A 8 -5.11 -9.17 -3.41
C GLU A 8 -3.71 -8.57 -3.51
N TYR A 9 -3.62 -7.37 -4.07
CA TYR A 9 -2.35 -6.64 -4.15
C TYR A 9 -1.82 -6.29 -2.76
N VAL A 10 -2.68 -5.77 -1.88
CA VAL A 10 -2.31 -5.47 -0.49
C VAL A 10 -1.79 -6.72 0.21
N ASN A 11 -2.46 -7.86 0.03
CA ASN A 11 -2.04 -9.12 0.66
C ASN A 11 -0.66 -9.57 0.15
N SER A 12 -0.39 -9.42 -1.15
CA SER A 12 0.92 -9.74 -1.72
C SER A 12 2.02 -8.86 -1.14
N LEU A 13 1.75 -7.56 -1.04
CA LEU A 13 2.70 -6.60 -0.46
C LEU A 13 2.95 -6.88 1.01
N SER A 14 1.89 -7.18 1.77
CA SER A 14 1.99 -7.48 3.20
C SER A 14 2.79 -8.74 3.46
N SER A 15 2.62 -9.77 2.62
CA SER A 15 3.37 -11.02 2.73
C SER A 15 4.86 -10.79 2.47
N GLU A 16 5.19 -9.97 1.49
CA GLU A 16 6.58 -9.61 1.19
C GLU A 16 7.19 -8.79 2.34
N GLU A 17 6.41 -7.86 2.90
CA GLU A 17 6.83 -7.06 4.04
C GLU A 17 7.17 -7.94 5.24
N GLU A 18 6.32 -8.92 5.55
CA GLU A 18 6.56 -9.86 6.65
C GLU A 18 7.84 -10.65 6.45
N ARG A 19 8.10 -11.13 5.24
CA ARG A 19 9.34 -11.86 4.93
C ARG A 19 10.57 -11.00 5.14
N LEU A 20 10.51 -9.72 4.77
CA LEU A 20 11.62 -8.79 4.98
C LEU A 20 11.84 -8.52 6.47
N TYR A 21 10.78 -8.36 7.25
CA TYR A 21 10.91 -8.19 8.70
C TYR A 21 11.48 -9.43 9.38
N GLU A 22 11.06 -10.62 8.96
CA GLU A 22 11.62 -11.87 9.48
C GLU A 22 13.11 -11.96 9.19
N LYS A 23 13.52 -11.62 7.98
CA LYS A 23 14.92 -11.61 7.59
C LYS A 23 15.72 -10.61 8.43
N ALA A 24 15.17 -9.43 8.67
CA ALA A 24 15.81 -8.42 9.52
C ALA A 24 16.02 -8.92 10.96
N GLY A 25 15.11 -9.76 11.44
CA GLY A 25 15.14 -10.28 12.81
C GLY A 25 16.00 -11.52 13.02
N ASP A 26 16.46 -12.19 11.96
CA ASP A 26 17.21 -13.45 12.06
C ASP A 26 18.72 -13.27 12.24
N GLY A 27 19.20 -12.05 12.35
CA GLY A 27 20.62 -11.75 12.56
C GLY A 27 21.40 -11.45 11.28
N SER A 28 20.82 -11.73 10.10
CA SER A 28 21.49 -11.43 8.82
C SER A 28 21.34 -9.97 8.44
N GLY A 29 20.28 -9.33 8.90
CA GLY A 29 19.94 -7.97 8.52
C GLY A 29 19.46 -7.86 7.08
N LEU A 30 19.17 -6.66 6.65
CA LEU A 30 18.71 -6.37 5.29
C LEU A 30 19.82 -5.70 4.50
N SER A 31 19.97 -6.06 3.23
CA SER A 31 20.81 -5.33 2.28
C SER A 31 20.17 -3.96 2.00
N ASP A 32 20.94 -3.06 1.39
CA ASP A 32 20.39 -1.75 0.98
C ASP A 32 19.24 -1.90 0.01
N THR A 33 19.34 -2.83 -0.94
CA THR A 33 18.28 -3.12 -1.90
C THR A 33 17.02 -3.60 -1.18
N GLU A 34 17.17 -4.46 -0.18
CA GLU A 34 16.04 -4.96 0.59
C GLU A 34 15.38 -3.88 1.44
N ARG A 35 16.16 -2.96 2.01
CA ARG A 35 15.63 -1.81 2.74
C ARG A 35 14.85 -0.89 1.82
N ASP A 36 15.38 -0.64 0.62
CA ASP A 36 14.71 0.18 -0.39
C ASP A 36 13.39 -0.48 -0.80
N ARG A 37 13.41 -1.81 -0.97
CA ARG A 37 12.19 -2.56 -1.31
C ARG A 37 11.15 -2.45 -0.18
N LEU A 38 11.57 -2.59 1.07
CA LEU A 38 10.67 -2.47 2.21
C LEU A 38 10.03 -1.09 2.27
N GLN A 39 10.81 -0.04 2.03
CA GLN A 39 10.28 1.33 1.99
C GLN A 39 9.28 1.50 0.85
N ALA A 40 9.58 0.96 -0.32
CA ALA A 40 8.68 1.02 -1.47
C ALA A 40 7.35 0.30 -1.18
N ILE A 41 7.41 -0.84 -0.50
CA ILE A 41 6.21 -1.58 -0.09
C ILE A 41 5.33 -0.73 0.82
N LYS A 42 5.93 -0.06 1.80
CA LYS A 42 5.18 0.80 2.74
C LYS A 42 4.45 1.92 2.00
N VAL A 43 5.13 2.55 1.04
CA VAL A 43 4.54 3.61 0.23
C VAL A 43 3.38 3.06 -0.62
N GLU A 44 3.56 1.91 -1.24
CA GLU A 44 2.51 1.29 -2.05
C GLU A 44 1.31 0.88 -1.21
N LEU A 45 1.52 0.37 0.00
CA LEU A 45 0.42 0.05 0.92
C LEU A 45 -0.38 1.30 1.26
N ASP A 46 0.29 2.41 1.56
CA ASP A 46 -0.38 3.68 1.85
C ASP A 46 -1.23 4.15 0.68
N ARG A 47 -0.71 4.01 -0.55
CA ARG A 47 -1.45 4.36 -1.77
C ARG A 47 -2.67 3.48 -1.96
N CYS A 48 -2.56 2.19 -1.67
CA CYS A 48 -3.69 1.25 -1.76
C CYS A 48 -4.77 1.59 -0.74
N TYR A 49 -4.40 1.89 0.50
CA TYR A 49 -5.35 2.27 1.54
C TYR A 49 -6.05 3.60 1.19
N ASP A 50 -5.31 4.57 0.66
CA ASP A 50 -5.88 5.81 0.19
C ASP A 50 -6.93 5.56 -0.91
N LEU A 51 -6.62 4.68 -1.86
CA LEU A 51 -7.55 4.32 -2.92
C LEU A 51 -8.83 3.67 -2.36
N LEU A 52 -8.69 2.76 -1.41
CA LEU A 52 -9.84 2.13 -0.77
C LEU A 52 -10.71 3.15 -0.04
N HIS A 53 -10.10 4.13 0.63
CA HIS A 53 -10.84 5.20 1.29
C HIS A 53 -11.59 6.07 0.28
N GLN A 54 -10.97 6.39 -0.86
CA GLN A 54 -11.63 7.14 -1.92
C GLN A 54 -12.86 6.39 -2.46
N ARG A 55 -12.69 5.08 -2.69
CA ARG A 55 -13.78 4.23 -3.19
C ARG A 55 -14.94 4.18 -2.20
N GLN A 56 -14.64 4.06 -0.92
CA GLN A 56 -15.66 4.05 0.12
C GLN A 56 -16.38 5.39 0.20
N GLY A 57 -15.64 6.50 0.14
CA GLY A 57 -16.22 7.84 0.14
C GLY A 57 -17.18 8.06 -1.04
N ARG A 58 -16.82 7.55 -2.22
CA ARG A 58 -17.70 7.66 -3.39
C ARG A 58 -18.97 6.82 -3.23
N ARG A 59 -18.86 5.60 -2.67
CA ARG A 59 -20.04 4.78 -2.38
C ARG A 59 -20.98 5.49 -1.42
N ASP A 60 -20.42 6.06 -0.35
CA ASP A 60 -21.21 6.77 0.68
C ASP A 60 -21.93 8.01 0.09
N ALA A 61 -21.31 8.65 -0.90
CA ALA A 61 -21.88 9.79 -1.59
C ALA A 61 -22.82 9.39 -2.74
N GLY A 62 -23.01 8.10 -2.99
CA GLY A 62 -23.82 7.61 -4.11
C GLY A 62 -23.12 7.71 -5.46
N GLU A 63 -21.81 7.93 -5.47
CA GLU A 63 -21.01 8.03 -6.68
C GLU A 63 -20.40 6.69 -7.06
N ASN A 64 -19.91 6.59 -8.31
CA ASN A 64 -19.26 5.36 -8.79
C ASN A 64 -17.88 5.19 -8.17
N PRO A 65 -17.65 4.12 -7.38
CA PRO A 65 -16.33 3.87 -6.77
C PRO A 65 -15.22 3.73 -7.81
N SER A 66 -15.54 3.26 -9.01
CA SER A 66 -14.55 3.08 -10.08
C SER A 66 -13.97 4.40 -10.59
N ALA A 67 -14.58 5.54 -10.24
CA ALA A 67 -14.05 6.85 -10.57
C ALA A 67 -12.89 7.26 -9.64
N ALA A 68 -12.67 6.56 -8.53
CA ALA A 68 -11.53 6.82 -7.65
C ALA A 68 -10.22 6.42 -8.35
N ASN A 69 -9.18 7.21 -8.13
CA ASN A 69 -7.88 7.00 -8.77
C ASN A 69 -6.78 6.84 -7.72
N LEU A 70 -5.80 6.00 -8.04
CA LEU A 70 -4.61 5.86 -7.22
C LEU A 70 -3.85 7.19 -7.23
N ARG A 71 -3.65 7.78 -6.07
CA ARG A 71 -2.92 9.04 -5.95
C ARG A 71 -1.42 8.79 -5.97
N THR A 72 -0.66 9.82 -6.30
CA THR A 72 0.79 9.71 -6.29
C THR A 72 1.30 9.48 -4.87
N ALA A 73 2.46 8.83 -4.75
CA ALA A 73 3.10 8.61 -3.46
C ALA A 73 3.32 9.92 -2.71
N ARG A 74 3.71 10.97 -3.42
CA ARG A 74 3.93 12.30 -2.81
C ARG A 74 2.66 12.84 -2.17
N THR A 75 1.51 12.68 -2.82
CA THR A 75 0.23 13.15 -2.29
C THR A 75 -0.16 12.38 -1.03
N VAL A 76 -0.03 11.05 -1.07
CA VAL A 76 -0.42 10.17 0.04
C VAL A 76 0.52 10.40 1.25
N GLU A 77 1.82 10.43 1.01
CA GLU A 77 2.80 10.65 2.10
C GLU A 77 2.62 12.02 2.76
N GLY A 78 2.12 13.01 2.03
CA GLY A 78 1.82 14.33 2.58
C GLY A 78 0.76 14.32 3.67
N TYR A 79 -0.12 13.33 3.70
CA TYR A 79 -1.17 13.21 4.71
C TYR A 79 -0.63 12.80 6.09
N GLU A 80 0.54 12.22 6.13
CA GLU A 80 1.15 11.69 7.35
C GLU A 80 1.98 12.73 8.10
N GLN A 81 2.14 13.90 7.53
CA GLN A 81 2.98 14.96 8.08
C GLN A 81 2.19 15.99 8.90
#